data_cbbd56a08eb5c62937badfec39bae02f
#
_entry.id   cbbd56a08eb5c62937badfec39bae02f
#
_cell.length_a   1.000
_cell.length_b   1.000
_cell.length_c   1.000
_cell.angle_alpha   90.00
_cell.angle_beta   90.00
_cell.angle_gamma   90.00
#
_symmetry.space_group_name_H-M   'P 1'
#
loop_
_entity.id
_entity.type
_entity.pdbx_description
1 polymer ?
#
loop_
_entity_poly.entity_id
_entity_poly.type
_entity_poly.pdbx_seq_one_letter_code
_entity_poly.pdbx_strand_id
1 'polypeptide(L)'
;MNRYDFDTIIDRTGTDCLKWDDNGSPDIHPMWVADMDFAVAPQIQDAMRKRLEHPVYGYTFHGDGLLNAITSWVGRRYHWDIKKEWVEFSPGVVPALVMSILAYTNPGDRVLIMTQIGRAHV
;
A
#
# COMPACT_ATOMS: atom_id res chain seq x y z
N MET A 1 23.82 13.98 0.05
CA MET A 1 22.75 13.01 0.33
C MET A 1 21.70 13.72 1.15
N ASN A 2 20.50 13.90 0.63
CA ASN A 2 19.41 14.39 1.47
C ASN A 2 19.08 13.28 2.48
N ARG A 3 19.39 13.54 3.73
CA ARG A 3 19.05 12.64 4.83
C ARG A 3 17.53 12.79 5.07
N TYR A 4 16.79 11.69 4.97
CA TYR A 4 15.38 11.69 5.35
C TYR A 4 15.27 11.94 6.85
N ASP A 5 14.26 12.69 7.24
CA ASP A 5 13.97 12.99 8.64
C ASP A 5 13.04 11.90 9.21
N PHE A 6 13.57 11.16 10.17
CA PHE A 6 12.83 10.14 10.92
C PHE A 6 12.71 10.50 12.42
N ASP A 7 13.20 11.68 12.80
CA ASP A 7 13.24 12.12 14.20
C ASP A 7 12.11 13.10 14.53
N THR A 8 11.62 13.85 13.54
CA THR A 8 10.52 14.79 13.75
C THR A 8 9.21 14.05 14.00
N ILE A 9 8.61 14.32 15.16
CA ILE A 9 7.28 13.81 15.51
C ILE A 9 6.23 14.63 14.76
N ILE A 10 5.41 13.95 13.97
CA ILE A 10 4.32 14.53 13.20
C ILE A 10 3.02 14.20 13.92
N ASP A 11 2.32 15.24 14.40
CA ASP A 11 0.99 15.09 14.97
C ASP A 11 0.00 14.70 13.86
N ARG A 12 -0.67 13.58 14.06
CA ARG A 12 -1.66 13.03 13.13
C ARG A 12 -3.07 13.05 13.70
N THR A 13 -3.25 13.63 14.90
CA THR A 13 -4.58 13.77 15.51
C THR A 13 -5.42 14.81 14.76
N GLY A 14 -6.72 14.58 14.64
CA GLY A 14 -7.62 15.48 13.92
C GLY A 14 -7.44 15.50 12.40
N THR A 15 -6.84 14.46 11.84
CA THR A 15 -6.63 14.32 10.39
C THR A 15 -7.48 13.21 9.77
N ASP A 16 -8.49 12.72 10.46
CA ASP A 16 -9.28 11.54 10.11
C ASP A 16 -8.40 10.27 9.98
N CYS A 17 -7.31 10.24 10.73
CA CYS A 17 -6.40 9.12 10.73
C CYS A 17 -6.95 7.97 11.57
N LEU A 18 -7.30 6.86 10.92
CA LEU A 18 -7.83 5.67 11.60
C LEU A 18 -6.98 5.22 12.79
N LYS A 19 -5.65 5.30 12.66
CA LYS A 19 -4.72 4.87 13.72
C LYS A 19 -4.79 5.76 14.95
N TRP A 20 -4.89 7.08 14.78
CA TRP A 20 -4.78 8.05 15.85
C TRP A 20 -6.13 8.59 16.32
N ASP A 21 -7.12 8.72 15.43
CA ASP A 21 -8.39 9.35 15.75
C ASP A 21 -9.45 8.33 16.19
N ASP A 22 -9.28 7.03 15.84
CA ASP A 22 -10.23 5.95 16.20
C ASP A 22 -9.67 4.99 17.27
N ASN A 23 -8.75 5.43 18.12
CA ASN A 23 -8.14 4.56 19.14
C ASN A 23 -8.88 4.54 20.49
N GLY A 24 -9.99 5.25 20.63
CA GLY A 24 -10.88 5.28 21.79
C GLY A 24 -10.37 6.04 23.02
N SER A 25 -9.09 6.43 23.11
CA SER A 25 -8.53 7.24 24.19
C SER A 25 -7.24 7.93 23.78
N PRO A 26 -7.07 9.22 24.12
CA PRO A 26 -5.85 9.98 23.83
C PRO A 26 -4.62 9.45 24.61
N ASP A 27 -4.84 8.70 25.68
CA ASP A 27 -3.76 8.15 26.53
C ASP A 27 -3.21 6.82 26.01
N ILE A 28 -3.83 6.24 24.97
CA ILE A 28 -3.40 4.97 24.37
C ILE A 28 -2.54 5.23 23.14
N HIS A 29 -1.30 4.81 23.19
CA HIS A 29 -0.43 4.85 22.02
C HIS A 29 -0.80 3.74 21.03
N PRO A 30 -1.32 4.07 19.82
CA PRO A 30 -1.80 3.05 18.89
C PRO A 30 -0.65 2.33 18.20
N MET A 31 -0.63 1.01 18.26
CA MET A 31 0.37 0.15 17.63
C MET A 31 -0.24 -0.96 16.77
N TRP A 32 -1.51 -0.87 16.45
CA TRP A 32 -2.27 -1.94 15.79
C TRP A 32 -2.27 -1.84 14.26
N VAL A 33 -2.25 -0.63 13.70
CA VAL A 33 -2.15 -0.42 12.25
C VAL A 33 -0.71 -0.25 11.84
N ALA A 34 -0.30 -0.94 10.79
CA ALA A 34 1.07 -0.93 10.28
C ALA A 34 1.38 0.26 9.34
N ASP A 35 0.65 1.37 9.45
CA ASP A 35 1.01 2.61 8.78
C ASP A 35 2.09 3.37 9.57
N MET A 36 3.07 3.90 8.87
CA MET A 36 4.20 4.59 9.48
C MET A 36 3.85 6.05 9.79
N ASP A 37 4.40 6.56 10.89
CA ASP A 37 4.22 7.94 11.34
C ASP A 37 5.32 8.90 10.83
N PHE A 38 6.12 8.45 9.88
CA PHE A 38 7.15 9.26 9.23
C PHE A 38 6.60 10.02 8.02
N ALA A 39 7.16 11.18 7.75
CA ALA A 39 6.87 11.92 6.53
C ALA A 39 7.17 11.07 5.28
N VAL A 40 6.29 11.17 4.30
CA VAL A 40 6.52 10.59 2.98
C VAL A 40 7.76 11.21 2.34
N ALA A 41 8.55 10.41 1.62
CA ALA A 41 9.75 10.89 0.94
C ALA A 41 9.45 12.14 0.06
N PRO A 42 10.30 13.17 0.11
CA PRO A 42 10.07 14.41 -0.63
C PRO A 42 9.80 14.19 -2.13
N GLN A 43 10.48 13.23 -2.74
CA GLN A 43 10.30 12.89 -4.15
C GLN A 43 8.87 12.42 -4.49
N ILE A 44 8.23 11.72 -3.55
CA ILE A 44 6.82 11.28 -3.72
C ILE A 44 5.89 12.48 -3.58
N GLN A 45 6.13 13.35 -2.59
CA GLN A 45 5.34 14.57 -2.41
C GLN A 45 5.44 15.49 -3.63
N ASP A 46 6.65 15.65 -4.19
CA ASP A 46 6.88 16.49 -5.36
C ASP A 46 6.19 15.92 -6.61
N ALA A 47 6.20 14.61 -6.79
CA ALA A 47 5.46 13.95 -7.86
C ALA A 47 3.94 14.18 -7.73
N MET A 48 3.41 14.12 -6.51
CA MET A 48 2.00 14.40 -6.25
C MET A 48 1.65 15.88 -6.51
N ARG A 49 2.48 16.83 -6.03
CA ARG A 49 2.28 18.27 -6.30
C ARG A 49 2.27 18.54 -7.79
N LYS A 50 3.25 18.00 -8.53
CA LYS A 50 3.33 18.14 -9.99
C LYS A 50 2.08 17.57 -10.68
N ARG A 51 1.53 16.46 -10.19
CA ARG A 51 0.29 15.90 -10.76
C ARG A 51 -0.92 16.81 -10.50
N LEU A 52 -0.98 17.47 -9.32
CA LEU A 52 -2.05 18.40 -8.96
C LEU A 52 -2.04 19.69 -9.81
N GLU A 53 -0.91 20.09 -10.37
CA GLU A 53 -0.84 21.25 -11.26
C GLU A 53 -1.69 21.08 -12.52
N HIS A 54 -1.97 19.85 -12.94
CA HIS A 54 -2.86 19.57 -14.05
C HIS A 54 -4.31 19.43 -13.55
N PRO A 55 -5.21 20.37 -13.87
CA PRO A 55 -6.51 20.48 -13.21
C PRO A 55 -7.58 19.48 -13.70
N VAL A 56 -7.27 18.63 -14.65
CA VAL A 56 -8.20 17.62 -15.18
C VAL A 56 -7.76 16.23 -14.72
N TYR A 57 -8.64 15.54 -14.01
CA TYR A 57 -8.36 14.25 -13.35
C TYR A 57 -9.10 13.07 -13.96
N GLY A 58 -9.60 13.13 -15.14
CA GLY A 58 -10.39 12.10 -15.81
C GLY A 58 -9.91 10.64 -15.59
N TYR A 59 -10.40 9.72 -16.37
CA TYR A 59 -9.99 8.33 -16.29
C TYR A 59 -8.49 8.16 -16.58
N THR A 60 -7.81 7.37 -15.77
CA THR A 60 -6.37 7.10 -15.91
C THR A 60 -6.16 5.64 -16.33
N PHE A 61 -5.22 5.40 -17.23
CA PHE A 61 -4.75 4.06 -17.57
C PHE A 61 -3.38 3.78 -16.93
N HIS A 62 -3.04 2.51 -16.82
CA HIS A 62 -1.75 2.07 -16.28
C HIS A 62 -0.67 2.16 -17.37
N GLY A 63 0.03 3.30 -17.42
CA GLY A 63 1.04 3.56 -18.44
C GLY A 63 2.34 2.76 -18.22
N ASP A 64 3.16 2.72 -19.28
CA ASP A 64 4.46 2.03 -19.27
C ASP A 64 5.39 2.46 -18.13
N GLY A 65 5.33 3.71 -17.70
CA GLY A 65 6.14 4.21 -16.59
C GLY A 65 5.88 3.46 -15.30
N LEU A 66 4.61 3.23 -14.95
CA LEU A 66 4.20 2.47 -13.77
C LEU A 66 4.61 0.99 -13.90
N LEU A 67 4.30 0.36 -15.04
CA LEU A 67 4.61 -1.05 -15.27
C LEU A 67 6.12 -1.31 -15.25
N ASN A 68 6.93 -0.43 -15.85
CA ASN A 68 8.39 -0.50 -15.79
C ASN A 68 8.92 -0.34 -14.36
N ALA A 69 8.33 0.56 -13.57
CA ALA A 69 8.72 0.75 -12.18
C ALA A 69 8.45 -0.51 -11.35
N ILE A 70 7.27 -1.14 -11.52
CA ILE A 70 6.90 -2.38 -10.85
C ILE A 70 7.85 -3.52 -11.22
N THR A 71 8.02 -3.81 -12.51
CA THR A 71 8.87 -4.92 -12.97
C THR A 71 10.32 -4.73 -12.55
N SER A 72 10.86 -3.50 -12.68
CA SER A 72 12.20 -3.18 -12.21
C SER A 72 12.37 -3.30 -10.71
N TRP A 73 11.36 -2.92 -9.92
CA TRP A 73 11.41 -3.07 -8.47
C TRP A 73 11.46 -4.54 -8.07
N VAL A 74 10.56 -5.34 -8.62
CA VAL A 74 10.46 -6.78 -8.33
C VAL A 74 11.76 -7.49 -8.73
N GLY A 75 12.30 -7.21 -9.91
CA GLY A 75 13.57 -7.77 -10.37
C GLY A 75 14.74 -7.42 -9.45
N ARG A 76 14.92 -6.14 -9.10
CA ARG A 76 16.01 -5.69 -8.23
C ARG A 76 15.87 -6.18 -6.78
N ARG A 77 14.64 -6.21 -6.25
CA ARG A 77 14.41 -6.47 -4.82
C ARG A 77 14.31 -7.96 -4.50
N TYR A 78 13.71 -8.72 -5.42
CA TYR A 78 13.36 -10.12 -5.21
C TYR A 78 14.03 -11.08 -6.19
N HIS A 79 14.84 -10.56 -7.13
CA HIS A 79 15.46 -11.35 -8.20
C HIS A 79 14.45 -12.17 -9.00
N TRP A 80 13.28 -11.58 -9.22
CA TRP A 80 12.17 -12.19 -9.93
C TRP A 80 11.80 -11.37 -11.17
N ASP A 81 12.13 -11.91 -12.34
CA ASP A 81 11.86 -11.27 -13.61
C ASP A 81 10.42 -11.55 -14.04
N ILE A 82 9.55 -10.55 -13.84
CA ILE A 82 8.15 -10.59 -14.26
C ILE A 82 7.95 -9.79 -15.55
N LYS A 83 6.96 -10.21 -16.34
CA LYS A 83 6.53 -9.47 -17.53
C LYS A 83 5.44 -8.48 -17.18
N LYS A 84 5.35 -7.38 -17.95
CA LYS A 84 4.29 -6.36 -17.77
C LYS A 84 2.89 -6.97 -17.88
N GLU A 85 2.71 -7.92 -18.79
CA GLU A 85 1.44 -8.60 -19.05
C GLU A 85 0.97 -9.50 -17.90
N TRP A 86 1.83 -9.72 -16.91
CA TRP A 86 1.48 -10.47 -15.69
C TRP A 86 1.02 -9.58 -14.54
N VAL A 87 1.06 -8.25 -14.74
CA VAL A 87 0.69 -7.28 -13.71
C VAL A 87 -0.79 -6.93 -13.87
N GLU A 88 -1.56 -7.31 -12.88
CA GLU A 88 -2.97 -6.95 -12.77
C GLU A 88 -3.21 -6.05 -11.56
N PHE A 89 -4.23 -5.21 -11.66
CA PHE A 89 -4.56 -4.24 -10.63
C PHE A 89 -5.89 -4.60 -9.95
N SER A 90 -5.89 -4.47 -8.63
CA SER A 90 -7.07 -4.70 -7.80
C SER A 90 -7.31 -3.48 -6.90
N PRO A 91 -8.55 -3.16 -6.51
CA PRO A 91 -8.86 -2.06 -5.61
C PRO A 91 -8.30 -2.26 -4.19
N GLY A 92 -7.66 -3.39 -3.91
CA GLY A 92 -7.00 -3.68 -2.65
C GLY A 92 -6.60 -5.14 -2.53
N VAL A 93 -5.78 -5.47 -1.51
CA VAL A 93 -5.28 -6.83 -1.30
C VAL A 93 -6.40 -7.80 -0.93
N VAL A 94 -7.32 -7.40 -0.05
CA VAL A 94 -8.45 -8.27 0.36
C VAL A 94 -9.35 -8.62 -0.83
N PRO A 95 -9.82 -7.67 -1.66
CA PRO A 95 -10.52 -7.99 -2.90
C PRO A 95 -9.73 -8.91 -3.83
N ALA A 96 -8.42 -8.69 -3.97
CA ALA A 96 -7.58 -9.55 -4.80
C ALA A 96 -7.54 -11.01 -4.30
N LEU A 97 -7.42 -11.20 -2.99
CA LEU A 97 -7.47 -12.54 -2.37
C LEU A 97 -8.81 -13.21 -2.61
N VAL A 98 -9.93 -12.49 -2.40
CA VAL A 98 -11.27 -13.03 -2.63
C VAL A 98 -11.45 -13.41 -4.11
N MET A 99 -11.08 -12.53 -5.04
CA MET A 99 -11.16 -12.83 -6.47
C MET A 99 -10.31 -14.04 -6.87
N SER A 100 -9.11 -14.17 -6.30
CA SER A 100 -8.24 -15.31 -6.56
C SER A 100 -8.84 -16.62 -6.05
N ILE A 101 -9.41 -16.63 -4.85
CA ILE A 101 -10.09 -17.81 -4.31
C ILE A 101 -11.27 -18.20 -5.22
N LEU A 102 -12.11 -17.23 -5.57
CA LEU A 102 -13.26 -17.50 -6.45
C LEU A 102 -12.86 -18.00 -7.85
N ALA A 103 -11.73 -17.52 -8.38
CA ALA A 103 -11.27 -17.90 -9.71
C ALA A 103 -10.61 -19.27 -9.77
N TYR A 104 -9.93 -19.70 -8.69
CA TYR A 104 -9.05 -20.88 -8.71
C TYR A 104 -9.53 -22.03 -7.83
N THR A 105 -10.67 -21.89 -7.12
CA THR A 105 -11.20 -22.95 -6.25
C THR A 105 -12.68 -23.21 -6.53
N ASN A 106 -13.13 -24.42 -6.15
CA ASN A 106 -14.53 -24.84 -6.17
C ASN A 106 -15.07 -24.99 -4.73
N PRO A 107 -16.39 -25.00 -4.52
CA PRO A 107 -16.97 -25.30 -3.22
C PRO A 107 -16.46 -26.64 -2.67
N GLY A 108 -15.87 -26.61 -1.48
CA GLY A 108 -15.26 -27.78 -0.83
C GLY A 108 -13.74 -27.87 -0.96
N ASP A 109 -13.11 -27.07 -1.82
CA ASP A 109 -11.66 -26.98 -1.90
C ASP A 109 -11.07 -26.32 -0.65
N ARG A 110 -9.80 -26.60 -0.38
CA ARG A 110 -9.08 -26.05 0.75
C ARG A 110 -8.05 -25.03 0.30
N VAL A 111 -7.96 -23.94 1.05
CA VAL A 111 -6.94 -22.91 0.85
C VAL A 111 -5.89 -23.02 1.95
N LEU A 112 -4.63 -23.16 1.54
CA LEU A 112 -3.50 -23.14 2.48
C LEU A 112 -3.15 -21.69 2.81
N ILE A 113 -3.14 -21.36 4.09
CA ILE A 113 -2.72 -20.04 4.59
C ILE A 113 -1.54 -20.20 5.52
N MET A 114 -0.65 -19.21 5.53
CA MET A 114 0.38 -19.09 6.54
C MET A 114 -0.22 -18.37 7.75
N THR A 115 -0.29 -19.07 8.87
CA THR A 115 -0.74 -18.48 10.14
C THR A 115 0.44 -17.79 10.81
N GLN A 116 0.32 -16.49 11.04
CA GLN A 116 1.29 -15.69 11.75
C GLN A 116 0.56 -14.89 12.82
N ILE A 117 1.23 -14.61 13.93
CA ILE A 117 0.70 -13.69 14.95
C ILE A 117 0.52 -12.32 14.33
N GLY A 118 -0.69 -11.76 14.38
CA GLY A 118 -1.07 -10.50 13.76
C GLY A 118 -2.46 -10.57 13.14
N ARG A 119 -2.66 -9.91 12.00
CA ARG A 119 -3.95 -9.83 11.30
C ARG A 119 -4.59 -11.18 10.91
N ALA A 120 -3.85 -12.25 10.97
CA ALA A 120 -4.36 -13.60 10.68
C ALA A 120 -5.29 -14.15 11.80
N HIS A 121 -5.49 -13.42 12.89
CA HIS A 121 -6.25 -13.87 14.05
C HIS A 121 -7.45 -12.98 14.39
N VAL A 122 -7.91 -12.17 13.44
CA VAL A 122 -9.11 -11.33 13.59
C VAL A 122 -10.28 -11.96 12.87
#